data_282c875f16e7f762662ba548f19a960c
#
_entry.id   282c875f16e7f762662ba548f19a960c
#
_cell.length_a   1.000
_cell.length_b   1.000
_cell.length_c   1.000
_cell.angle_alpha   90.00
_cell.angle_beta   90.00
_cell.angle_gamma   90.00
#
_symmetry.space_group_name_H-M   'P 1'
#
loop_
_entity.id
_entity.type
_entity.pdbx_description
1 polymer ?
#
loop_
_entity_poly.entity_id
_entity_poly.type
_entity_poly.pdbx_seq_one_letter_code
_entity_poly.pdbx_strand_id
1 'polypeptide(L)'
;LETLGHLAPSTPAWGYSGVRAAERLAAGRFCYDHLAGRLGVRLTDAWIGAEWLDDPDHLQLTAAGREGFAALGVDVEKIEALRRPTTRACLDWTERRPHLAGALGAAVASLCLESEWVVRRPGSRGVRVTEAGAAVFRRQWDVSLSK
;
A
#
# COMPACT_ATOMS: atom_id res chain seq x y z
N LEU A 1 -38.57 12.25 13.12
CA LEU A 1 -38.87 12.22 12.03
C LEU A 1 -38.15 12.99 10.99
N GLU A 2 -38.42 14.22 10.79
CA GLU A 2 -37.68 14.91 9.79
C GLU A 2 -36.23 14.84 10.04
N THR A 3 -35.87 14.85 11.26
CA THR A 3 -34.48 14.76 11.62
C THR A 3 -33.86 13.49 11.09
N LEU A 4 -34.60 12.42 11.17
CA LEU A 4 -34.12 11.18 10.62
C LEU A 4 -34.00 11.26 9.12
N GLY A 5 -34.97 11.88 8.52
CA GLY A 5 -34.92 12.09 7.12
C GLY A 5 -33.73 12.91 6.72
N HIS A 6 -33.34 13.84 7.57
CA HIS A 6 -32.18 14.62 7.26
C HIS A 6 -30.90 13.83 7.36
N LEU A 7 -30.90 12.87 8.21
CA LEU A 7 -29.72 12.05 8.29
C LEU A 7 -29.53 11.27 7.01
N ALA A 8 -30.62 10.79 6.50
CA ALA A 8 -30.53 10.06 5.27
C ALA A 8 -29.94 10.92 4.19
N PRO A 9 -30.40 12.15 4.05
CA PRO A 9 -29.83 12.96 3.00
C PRO A 9 -28.40 13.35 3.23
N SER A 10 -27.99 13.31 4.43
CA SER A 10 -26.61 13.64 4.63
C SER A 10 -25.75 12.81 3.76
N THR A 11 -26.37 11.94 3.13
CA THR A 11 -25.74 11.28 2.10
C THR A 11 -25.30 12.09 0.93
N PRO A 12 -25.52 13.33 0.77
CA PRO A 12 -24.86 13.97 -0.37
C PRO A 12 -23.40 13.69 -0.40
N ALA A 13 -22.85 13.56 0.76
CA ALA A 13 -21.45 13.19 0.84
C ALA A 13 -21.26 11.78 0.33
N TRP A 14 -22.32 11.04 0.29
CA TRP A 14 -22.30 9.66 -0.16
C TRP A 14 -22.86 9.51 -1.56
N GLY A 15 -22.99 10.62 -2.27
CA GLY A 15 -23.39 10.57 -3.64
C GLY A 15 -22.36 9.83 -4.46
N TYR A 16 -22.63 9.74 -5.74
CA TYR A 16 -21.81 8.98 -6.67
C TYR A 16 -20.33 9.34 -6.57
N SER A 17 -20.00 10.61 -6.46
CA SER A 17 -18.62 11.03 -6.36
C SER A 17 -17.98 10.62 -5.03
N GLY A 18 -18.75 10.61 -3.95
CA GLY A 18 -18.24 10.16 -2.66
C GLY A 18 -17.94 8.67 -2.65
N VAL A 19 -18.80 7.88 -3.28
CA VAL A 19 -18.58 6.44 -3.39
C VAL A 19 -17.32 6.16 -4.20
N ARG A 20 -17.13 6.86 -5.31
CA ARG A 20 -15.95 6.68 -6.14
C ARG A 20 -14.69 7.10 -5.42
N ALA A 21 -14.75 8.15 -4.61
CA ALA A 21 -13.61 8.58 -3.83
C ALA A 21 -13.24 7.51 -2.80
N ALA A 22 -14.24 6.92 -2.15
CA ALA A 22 -14.00 5.85 -1.18
C ALA A 22 -13.40 4.62 -1.87
N GLU A 23 -13.87 4.28 -3.06
CA GLU A 23 -13.34 3.16 -3.81
C GLU A 23 -11.88 3.39 -4.18
N ARG A 24 -11.53 4.62 -4.55
CA ARG A 24 -10.14 4.95 -4.88
C ARG A 24 -9.23 4.80 -3.67
N LEU A 25 -9.69 5.24 -2.50
CA LEU A 25 -8.91 5.09 -1.27
C LEU A 25 -8.77 3.62 -0.89
N ALA A 26 -9.82 2.84 -1.08
CA ALA A 26 -9.76 1.41 -0.81
C ALA A 26 -8.81 0.70 -1.78
N ALA A 27 -8.72 1.17 -3.02
CA ALA A 27 -7.85 0.56 -4.02
C ALA A 27 -6.37 0.81 -3.70
N GLY A 28 -6.03 2.02 -3.31
CA GLY A 28 -4.65 2.33 -2.95
C GLY A 28 -4.55 3.70 -2.33
N ARG A 29 -3.78 3.79 -1.26
CA ARG A 29 -3.58 5.04 -0.54
C ARG A 29 -2.32 4.98 0.28
N PHE A 30 -1.92 6.13 0.82
CA PHE A 30 -0.89 6.17 1.82
C PHE A 30 -1.50 6.01 3.20
N CYS A 31 -0.87 5.18 4.02
CA CYS A 31 -1.13 5.10 5.44
C CYS A 31 0.12 5.66 6.10
N TYR A 32 0.09 6.91 6.50
CA TYR A 32 1.24 7.65 6.99
C TYR A 32 2.33 7.73 5.90
N ASP A 33 3.32 6.86 5.88
CA ASP A 33 4.43 6.93 4.93
C ASP A 33 4.58 5.68 4.06
N HIS A 34 3.62 4.76 4.11
CA HIS A 34 3.70 3.50 3.36
C HIS A 34 2.40 3.24 2.58
N LEU A 35 2.48 2.33 1.63
CA LEU A 35 1.33 2.02 0.78
C LEU A 35 0.33 1.13 1.51
N ALA A 36 -0.93 1.42 1.33
CA ALA A 36 -2.04 0.73 1.99
C ALA A 36 -3.17 0.48 0.99
N GLY A 37 -4.28 -0.04 1.49
CA GLY A 37 -5.39 -0.43 0.66
C GLY A 37 -5.10 -1.72 -0.07
N ARG A 38 -5.89 -2.01 -1.09
CA ARG A 38 -5.71 -3.24 -1.88
C ARG A 38 -4.29 -3.34 -2.44
N LEU A 39 -3.76 -2.23 -2.91
CA LEU A 39 -2.40 -2.18 -3.45
C LEU A 39 -1.39 -2.62 -2.39
N GLY A 40 -1.41 -1.99 -1.22
CA GLY A 40 -0.45 -2.31 -0.17
C GLY A 40 -0.56 -3.75 0.30
N VAL A 41 -1.78 -4.25 0.45
CA VAL A 41 -2.02 -5.63 0.91
C VAL A 41 -1.58 -6.64 -0.14
N ARG A 42 -1.91 -6.41 -1.42
CA ARG A 42 -1.53 -7.36 -2.47
C ARG A 42 -0.03 -7.43 -2.69
N LEU A 43 0.64 -6.28 -2.60
CA LEU A 43 2.10 -6.28 -2.68
C LEU A 43 2.70 -7.04 -1.50
N THR A 44 2.18 -6.80 -0.29
CA THR A 44 2.65 -7.50 0.90
C THR A 44 2.44 -9.01 0.77
N ASP A 45 1.26 -9.42 0.32
CA ASP A 45 0.96 -10.84 0.11
C ASP A 45 1.94 -11.47 -0.90
N ALA A 46 2.26 -10.75 -1.96
CA ALA A 46 3.18 -11.24 -2.97
C ALA A 46 4.59 -11.41 -2.39
N TRP A 47 5.03 -10.48 -1.55
CA TRP A 47 6.33 -10.58 -0.91
C TRP A 47 6.39 -11.71 0.11
N ILE A 48 5.28 -11.97 0.80
CA ILE A 48 5.19 -13.15 1.67
C ILE A 48 5.27 -14.42 0.83
N GLY A 49 4.53 -14.45 -0.27
CA GLY A 49 4.53 -15.60 -1.17
C GLY A 49 5.89 -15.87 -1.81
N ALA A 50 6.66 -14.84 -2.07
CA ALA A 50 8.01 -14.95 -2.61
C ALA A 50 9.05 -15.22 -1.51
N GLU A 51 8.61 -15.30 -0.27
CA GLU A 51 9.46 -15.50 0.90
C GLU A 51 10.45 -14.36 1.13
N TRP A 52 10.11 -13.18 0.66
CA TRP A 52 10.87 -11.97 0.97
C TRP A 52 10.53 -11.45 2.36
N LEU A 53 9.29 -11.69 2.81
CA LEU A 53 8.82 -11.37 4.15
C LEU A 53 8.31 -12.64 4.80
N ASP A 54 8.59 -12.78 6.07
CA ASP A 54 8.24 -13.94 6.86
C ASP A 54 7.34 -13.50 8.00
N ASP A 55 6.58 -14.42 8.58
CA ASP A 55 5.74 -14.14 9.73
C ASP A 55 4.71 -13.03 9.44
N PRO A 56 3.47 -13.40 9.01
CA PRO A 56 2.43 -12.41 8.69
C PRO A 56 2.13 -11.42 9.79
N ASP A 57 2.43 -11.75 11.04
CA ASP A 57 2.16 -10.86 12.17
C ASP A 57 3.23 -9.78 12.32
N HIS A 58 4.44 -10.03 11.85
CA HIS A 58 5.56 -9.10 12.02
C HIS A 58 6.20 -8.68 10.71
N LEU A 59 6.01 -9.45 9.65
CA LEU A 59 6.56 -9.18 8.32
C LEU A 59 8.09 -9.03 8.36
N GLN A 60 8.74 -10.02 8.95
CA GLN A 60 10.19 -10.03 9.08
C GLN A 60 10.86 -10.12 7.72
N LEU A 61 11.90 -9.32 7.52
CA LEU A 61 12.65 -9.32 6.26
C LEU A 61 13.59 -10.53 6.22
N THR A 62 13.46 -11.32 5.17
CA THR A 62 14.31 -12.51 5.00
C THR A 62 15.58 -12.16 4.21
N ALA A 63 16.52 -13.11 4.14
CA ALA A 63 17.71 -12.94 3.32
C ALA A 63 17.33 -12.75 1.85
N ALA A 64 16.38 -13.55 1.37
CA ALA A 64 15.89 -13.40 -0.01
C ALA A 64 15.26 -12.03 -0.23
N GLY A 65 14.51 -11.54 0.77
CA GLY A 65 13.90 -10.23 0.68
C GLY A 65 14.93 -9.12 0.64
N ARG A 66 16.00 -9.23 1.44
CA ARG A 66 17.07 -8.25 1.43
C ARG A 66 17.67 -8.13 0.03
N GLU A 67 17.94 -9.26 -0.59
CA GLU A 67 18.47 -9.25 -1.95
C GLU A 67 17.47 -8.73 -2.96
N GLY A 68 16.21 -9.14 -2.83
CA GLY A 68 15.16 -8.70 -3.74
C GLY A 68 14.92 -7.21 -3.70
N PHE A 69 14.77 -6.66 -2.51
CA PHE A 69 14.53 -5.23 -2.37
C PHE A 69 15.77 -4.42 -2.78
N ALA A 70 16.97 -4.92 -2.47
CA ALA A 70 18.19 -4.26 -2.87
C ALA A 70 18.31 -4.19 -4.40
N ALA A 71 17.92 -5.26 -5.09
CA ALA A 71 17.94 -5.30 -6.54
C ALA A 71 16.98 -4.29 -7.16
N LEU A 72 15.93 -3.92 -6.42
CA LEU A 72 14.98 -2.91 -6.89
C LEU A 72 15.47 -1.48 -6.63
N GLY A 73 16.52 -1.32 -5.86
CA GLY A 73 17.06 0.00 -5.56
C GLY A 73 16.87 0.47 -4.13
N VAL A 74 16.39 -0.41 -3.23
CA VAL A 74 16.24 -0.06 -1.83
C VAL A 74 17.56 -0.26 -1.11
N ASP A 75 18.03 0.76 -0.39
CA ASP A 75 19.24 0.65 0.41
C ASP A 75 18.90 -0.01 1.75
N VAL A 76 18.91 -1.34 1.75
CA VAL A 76 18.47 -2.12 2.90
C VAL A 76 19.37 -1.90 4.12
N GLU A 77 20.67 -1.79 3.92
CA GLU A 77 21.61 -1.58 5.02
C GLU A 77 21.31 -0.26 5.73
N LYS A 78 21.07 0.80 4.96
CA LYS A 78 20.75 2.10 5.51
C LYS A 78 19.47 2.06 6.31
N ILE A 79 18.46 1.35 5.78
CA ILE A 79 17.17 1.23 6.44
C ILE A 79 17.31 0.50 7.76
N GLU A 80 18.09 -0.57 7.79
CA GLU A 80 18.28 -1.35 9.00
C GLU A 80 19.07 -0.61 10.07
N ALA A 81 19.84 0.39 9.66
CA ALA A 81 20.59 1.20 10.60
C ALA A 81 19.74 2.28 11.27
N LEU A 82 18.51 2.49 10.80
CA LEU A 82 17.64 3.48 11.39
C LEU A 82 17.12 3.02 12.75
N ARG A 83 16.73 3.98 13.59
CA ARG A 83 16.20 3.66 14.91
C ARG A 83 14.82 3.07 14.89
N ARG A 84 14.03 3.39 13.87
CA ARG A 84 12.67 2.87 13.76
C ARG A 84 12.71 1.41 13.30
N PRO A 85 11.65 0.65 13.55
CA PRO A 85 11.60 -0.74 13.08
C PRO A 85 11.79 -0.83 11.56
N THR A 86 12.57 -1.81 11.12
CA THR A 86 12.78 -2.06 9.71
C THR A 86 11.48 -2.45 9.03
N THR A 87 10.73 -3.35 9.65
CA THR A 87 9.43 -3.78 9.14
C THR A 87 8.40 -3.72 10.26
N ARG A 88 7.16 -3.51 9.87
CA ARG A 88 6.00 -3.59 10.76
C ARG A 88 4.82 -4.08 9.97
N ALA A 89 4.01 -4.90 10.60
CA ALA A 89 2.73 -5.29 10.02
C ALA A 89 1.70 -4.27 10.46
N CYS A 90 1.13 -3.54 9.52
CA CYS A 90 0.09 -2.57 9.80
C CYS A 90 -1.21 -3.12 9.26
N LEU A 91 -2.19 -3.32 10.15
CA LEU A 91 -3.46 -3.88 9.73
C LEU A 91 -4.21 -2.90 8.84
N ASP A 92 -4.55 -3.34 7.64
CA ASP A 92 -5.33 -2.53 6.72
C ASP A 92 -6.80 -2.65 7.09
N TRP A 93 -7.41 -1.53 7.45
CA TRP A 93 -8.79 -1.56 7.93
C TRP A 93 -9.80 -1.80 6.81
N THR A 94 -9.44 -1.58 5.55
CA THR A 94 -10.34 -1.86 4.43
C THR A 94 -10.24 -3.31 3.96
N GLU A 95 -9.03 -3.88 3.96
CA GLU A 95 -8.81 -5.25 3.49
C GLU A 95 -8.77 -6.26 4.62
N ARG A 96 -8.63 -5.79 5.85
CA ARG A 96 -8.54 -6.62 7.06
C ARG A 96 -7.36 -7.58 7.03
N ARG A 97 -6.30 -7.17 6.38
CA ARG A 97 -5.06 -7.92 6.27
C ARG A 97 -3.90 -6.95 6.45
N PRO A 98 -2.73 -7.44 6.83
CA PRO A 98 -1.61 -6.53 7.04
C PRO A 98 -1.00 -6.05 5.73
N HIS A 99 -0.49 -4.83 5.76
CA HIS A 99 0.36 -4.30 4.72
C HIS A 99 1.69 -3.88 5.35
N LEU A 100 2.74 -3.86 4.55
CA LEU A 100 4.08 -3.58 5.04
C LEU A 100 4.24 -2.13 5.47
N ALA A 101 4.69 -1.93 6.68
CA ALA A 101 5.01 -0.63 7.24
C ALA A 101 6.45 -0.65 7.75
N GLY A 102 6.82 0.32 8.57
CA GLY A 102 8.18 0.47 9.05
C GLY A 102 9.07 1.15 8.03
N ALA A 103 10.36 1.16 8.28
CA ALA A 103 11.31 1.85 7.42
C ALA A 103 11.32 1.27 6.00
N LEU A 104 11.18 -0.04 5.88
CA LEU A 104 11.14 -0.69 4.58
C LEU A 104 9.88 -0.31 3.82
N GLY A 105 8.74 -0.29 4.51
CA GLY A 105 7.49 0.14 3.88
C GLY A 105 7.59 1.55 3.34
N ALA A 106 8.20 2.45 4.10
CA ALA A 106 8.40 3.83 3.67
C ALA A 106 9.35 3.90 2.46
N ALA A 107 10.42 3.11 2.48
CA ALA A 107 11.38 3.12 1.38
C ALA A 107 10.79 2.58 0.09
N VAL A 108 9.98 1.53 0.18
CA VAL A 108 9.31 0.97 -0.99
C VAL A 108 8.31 1.98 -1.55
N ALA A 109 7.57 2.65 -0.68
CA ALA A 109 6.63 3.68 -1.14
C ALA A 109 7.36 4.81 -1.86
N SER A 110 8.51 5.26 -1.32
CA SER A 110 9.33 6.27 -1.98
C SER A 110 9.83 5.79 -3.34
N LEU A 111 10.29 4.55 -3.41
CA LEU A 111 10.76 3.96 -4.66
C LEU A 111 9.64 3.97 -5.70
N CYS A 112 8.44 3.57 -5.30
CA CYS A 112 7.30 3.55 -6.21
C CYS A 112 6.96 4.95 -6.73
N LEU A 113 7.05 5.96 -5.88
CA LEU A 113 6.80 7.34 -6.30
C LEU A 113 7.91 7.85 -7.22
N GLU A 114 9.15 7.63 -6.86
CA GLU A 114 10.30 8.10 -7.64
C GLU A 114 10.37 7.43 -9.00
N SER A 115 10.00 6.16 -9.06
CA SER A 115 9.98 5.42 -10.31
C SER A 115 8.72 5.66 -11.11
N GLU A 116 7.80 6.45 -10.57
CA GLU A 116 6.51 6.73 -11.20
C GLU A 116 5.70 5.47 -11.47
N TRP A 117 5.83 4.49 -10.58
CA TRP A 117 4.95 3.32 -10.61
C TRP A 117 3.61 3.64 -9.97
N VAL A 118 3.61 4.59 -9.04
CA VAL A 118 2.38 5.15 -8.49
C VAL A 118 2.52 6.67 -8.49
N VAL A 119 1.37 7.35 -8.58
CA VAL A 119 1.32 8.80 -8.47
C VAL A 119 0.26 9.15 -7.44
N ARG A 120 0.50 10.24 -6.72
CA ARG A 120 -0.45 10.71 -5.72
C ARG A 120 -1.67 11.30 -6.41
N ARG A 121 -2.84 11.04 -5.85
CA ARG A 121 -4.06 11.70 -6.30
C ARG A 121 -4.16 13.05 -5.60
N PRO A 122 -4.43 14.12 -6.34
CA PRO A 122 -4.53 15.45 -5.72
C PRO A 122 -5.63 15.49 -4.66
N GLY A 123 -5.35 16.17 -3.56
CA GLY A 123 -6.34 16.44 -2.53
C GLY A 123 -6.73 15.26 -1.67
N SER A 124 -5.99 14.15 -1.72
CA SER A 124 -6.30 13.01 -0.88
C SER A 124 -5.05 12.20 -0.61
N ARG A 125 -5.19 11.15 0.19
CA ARG A 125 -4.11 10.21 0.45
C ARG A 125 -4.06 9.11 -0.61
N GLY A 126 -4.99 9.14 -1.56
CA GLY A 126 -5.08 8.11 -2.57
C GLY A 126 -3.90 8.11 -3.52
N VAL A 127 -3.63 6.95 -4.11
CA VAL A 127 -2.61 6.82 -5.14
C VAL A 127 -3.21 6.09 -6.33
N ARG A 128 -2.67 6.38 -7.49
CA ARG A 128 -3.05 5.71 -8.73
C ARG A 128 -1.84 4.94 -9.25
N VAL A 129 -2.03 3.71 -9.64
CA VAL A 129 -0.97 2.92 -10.26
C VAL A 129 -0.89 3.31 -11.73
N THR A 130 0.31 3.61 -12.20
CA THR A 130 0.54 3.97 -13.60
C THR A 130 0.60 2.69 -14.45
N GLU A 131 0.58 2.85 -15.78
CA GLU A 131 0.76 1.70 -16.66
C GLU A 131 2.12 1.05 -16.42
N ALA A 132 3.15 1.85 -16.24
CA ALA A 132 4.48 1.34 -15.94
C ALA A 132 4.49 0.56 -14.63
N GLY A 133 3.84 1.11 -13.61
CA GLY A 133 3.75 0.44 -12.30
C GLY A 133 2.99 -0.87 -12.39
N ALA A 134 1.87 -0.88 -13.12
CA ALA A 134 1.08 -2.10 -13.29
C ALA A 134 1.90 -3.19 -13.98
N ALA A 135 2.70 -2.81 -14.98
CA ALA A 135 3.55 -3.76 -15.68
C ALA A 135 4.63 -4.34 -14.76
N VAL A 136 5.24 -3.48 -13.93
CA VAL A 136 6.28 -3.92 -12.99
C VAL A 136 5.67 -4.87 -11.95
N PHE A 137 4.54 -4.50 -11.37
CA PHE A 137 3.91 -5.32 -10.33
C PHE A 137 3.50 -6.68 -10.86
N ARG A 138 3.01 -6.73 -12.09
CA ARG A 138 2.63 -8.00 -12.71
C ARG A 138 3.86 -8.83 -13.04
N ARG A 139 4.87 -8.22 -13.62
CA ARG A 139 6.07 -8.94 -14.05
C ARG A 139 6.89 -9.45 -12.86
N GLN A 140 7.06 -8.61 -11.84
CA GLN A 140 7.88 -8.96 -10.70
C GLN A 140 7.17 -9.89 -9.72
N TRP A 141 5.89 -9.67 -9.48
CA TRP A 141 5.20 -10.34 -8.38
C TRP A 141 3.83 -10.91 -8.75
N ASP A 142 3.48 -10.88 -10.02
CA ASP A 142 2.18 -11.36 -10.50
C ASP A 142 1.02 -10.68 -9.77
N VAL A 143 1.18 -9.41 -9.45
CA VAL A 143 0.15 -8.63 -8.78
C VAL A 143 -0.68 -7.88 -9.80
N SER A 144 -2.01 -8.07 -9.72
CA SER A 144 -2.98 -7.35 -10.50
C SER A 144 -3.94 -6.65 -9.54
N LEU A 145 -4.35 -5.44 -9.90
CA LEU A 145 -5.23 -4.66 -9.05
C LEU A 145 -6.67 -4.62 -9.54
N SER A 146 -6.95 -5.30 -10.63
CA SER A 146 -8.32 -5.41 -11.10
C SER A 146 -9.11 -6.26 -10.11
N LYS A 147 -10.39 -5.94 -9.99
CA LYS A 147 -11.26 -6.62 -9.04
C LYS A 147 -11.51 -8.07 -9.39
#